data_822396ae4a4f4515832777b0e711159c
#
_entry.id   822396ae4a4f4515832777b0e711159c
#
_cell.length_a   1.000
_cell.length_b   1.000
_cell.length_c   1.000
_cell.angle_alpha   90.00
_cell.angle_beta   90.00
_cell.angle_gamma   90.00
#
_symmetry.space_group_name_H-M   'P 1'
#
loop_
_entity.id
_entity.type
_entity.pdbx_description
1 polymer ?
#
loop_
_entity_poly.entity_id
_entity_poly.type
_entity_poly.pdbx_seq_one_letter_code
_entity_poly.pdbx_strand_id
1 'polypeptide(L)'
;MKFLKKKKHLYLTGLLIIICSYASGVYAQGYYNVIKYGAKNDSSKLATPAIDRAIAAASKAGGGTVYFPAGKYLTGSIHLKSNITILIDAGAELHFSDNFDDYLPMVKSRYEGVDVTSFSPLFYAYKAENITITGRGLINGHGKKWWDFVEGYKQNQPRSTWQLEFDQLNKDILLPDDPKQMERGFLRPPFIQPMFCKNVLIEGITIMNSPFWTVNPEFCENVKIHAVTINNPHSPNTDGINPESCKNVHISDCHISVGDDCITIKSGKDGPGRKMAVPAENYTITNCTMLSGHGGVVIGSEMSGDVRKITISNCVFDGTDRGIRIKTARGRGGIVEEIRVDNVIMKNIREQAIVLDMQYAKTAMETVSERTPRFRNIHFSNITGQVNQAGYLNGLEEMPIENISFNDINLDAKTGFMVQQSKNIEFHNVQVNTEIGPSLTAILVENLTADALKSYSPHDTAAIIDLKNVKDVFLYNAFPVKGTKTYLKLAGAQTENIAIGNNNFSNIKLAIEKNKDVPGKIKVISGDSGQ
;
A
#
# COMPACT_ATOMS: atom_id res chain seq x y z
N MET A 1 -70.31 -38.22 -9.03
CA MET A 1 -68.88 -38.20 -9.45
C MET A 1 -68.50 -37.12 -10.45
N LYS A 2 -69.39 -36.47 -11.18
CA LYS A 2 -69.03 -35.39 -12.16
C LYS A 2 -68.79 -34.00 -11.54
N PHE A 3 -69.34 -33.71 -10.36
CA PHE A 3 -69.16 -32.40 -9.70
C PHE A 3 -67.81 -32.22 -9.00
N LEU A 4 -67.17 -33.27 -8.54
CA LEU A 4 -65.86 -33.22 -7.87
C LEU A 4 -64.66 -33.06 -8.84
N LYS A 5 -64.83 -33.49 -10.12
CA LYS A 5 -63.78 -33.28 -11.14
C LYS A 5 -63.67 -31.82 -11.62
N LYS A 6 -64.78 -31.07 -11.68
CA LYS A 6 -64.75 -29.65 -12.08
C LYS A 6 -64.08 -28.74 -11.02
N LYS A 7 -64.26 -29.04 -9.73
CA LYS A 7 -63.56 -28.25 -8.65
C LYS A 7 -62.04 -28.47 -8.62
N LYS A 8 -61.56 -29.71 -8.88
CA LYS A 8 -60.12 -29.96 -8.96
C LYS A 8 -59.41 -29.22 -10.09
N HIS A 9 -60.05 -29.09 -11.26
CA HIS A 9 -59.47 -28.31 -12.38
C HIS A 9 -59.45 -26.80 -12.11
N LEU A 10 -60.44 -26.28 -11.37
CA LEU A 10 -60.49 -24.85 -11.02
C LEU A 10 -59.39 -24.46 -10.00
N TYR A 11 -59.09 -25.36 -9.05
CA TYR A 11 -57.99 -25.15 -8.11
C TYR A 11 -56.61 -25.32 -8.73
N LEU A 12 -56.46 -26.23 -9.70
CA LEU A 12 -55.20 -26.42 -10.42
C LEU A 12 -54.88 -25.23 -11.38
N THR A 13 -55.90 -24.68 -12.06
CA THR A 13 -55.74 -23.48 -12.88
C THR A 13 -55.49 -22.21 -12.07
N GLY A 14 -56.13 -22.07 -10.88
CA GLY A 14 -55.89 -20.99 -9.93
C GLY A 14 -54.47 -21.04 -9.34
N LEU A 15 -53.97 -22.23 -9.02
CA LEU A 15 -52.61 -22.43 -8.51
C LEU A 15 -51.54 -22.15 -9.60
N LEU A 16 -51.78 -22.54 -10.86
CA LEU A 16 -50.87 -22.23 -11.96
C LEU A 16 -50.82 -20.72 -12.30
N ILE A 17 -51.91 -20.00 -12.17
CA ILE A 17 -51.96 -18.54 -12.37
C ILE A 17 -51.24 -17.81 -11.26
N ILE A 18 -51.36 -18.31 -10.00
CA ILE A 18 -50.62 -17.74 -8.86
C ILE A 18 -49.12 -18.01 -8.98
N ILE A 19 -48.70 -19.19 -9.45
CA ILE A 19 -47.28 -19.52 -9.68
C ILE A 19 -46.71 -18.68 -10.82
N CYS A 20 -47.47 -18.44 -11.91
CA CYS A 20 -47.04 -17.57 -12.99
C CYS A 20 -46.97 -16.08 -12.58
N SER A 21 -47.78 -15.63 -11.64
CA SER A 21 -47.70 -14.23 -11.14
C SER A 21 -46.54 -13.99 -10.17
N TYR A 22 -45.97 -15.04 -9.56
CA TYR A 22 -44.71 -14.93 -8.77
C TYR A 22 -43.44 -15.14 -9.61
N ALA A 23 -43.55 -15.60 -10.87
CA ALA A 23 -42.40 -15.76 -11.75
C ALA A 23 -41.98 -14.46 -12.48
N SER A 24 -42.63 -13.34 -12.22
CA SER A 24 -42.35 -12.04 -12.87
C SER A 24 -41.30 -11.20 -12.11
N GLY A 25 -40.24 -11.83 -11.64
CA GLY A 25 -39.19 -11.12 -10.88
C GLY A 25 -37.76 -11.62 -11.07
N VAL A 26 -37.52 -12.55 -11.99
CA VAL A 26 -36.14 -12.83 -12.41
C VAL A 26 -35.78 -11.81 -13.48
N TYR A 27 -35.46 -10.60 -13.08
CA TYR A 27 -34.77 -9.67 -13.96
C TYR A 27 -33.41 -10.28 -14.28
N ALA A 28 -33.27 -10.88 -15.46
CA ALA A 28 -31.97 -11.14 -16.03
C ALA A 28 -31.23 -9.80 -16.04
N GLN A 29 -30.11 -9.72 -15.33
CA GLN A 29 -29.30 -8.52 -15.28
C GLN A 29 -29.02 -8.07 -16.72
N GLY A 30 -29.53 -6.91 -17.13
CA GLY A 30 -29.51 -6.49 -18.53
C GLY A 30 -28.10 -6.18 -19.00
N TYR A 31 -27.81 -6.52 -20.26
CA TYR A 31 -26.57 -6.13 -20.95
C TYR A 31 -26.79 -4.83 -21.73
N TYR A 32 -26.05 -3.79 -21.39
CA TYR A 32 -26.14 -2.45 -21.96
C TYR A 32 -24.90 -2.18 -22.82
N ASN A 33 -24.92 -2.67 -24.07
CA ASN A 33 -23.81 -2.50 -25.01
C ASN A 33 -23.66 -1.03 -25.41
N VAL A 34 -22.53 -0.40 -25.09
CA VAL A 34 -22.27 1.04 -25.31
C VAL A 34 -22.42 1.46 -26.78
N ILE A 35 -22.15 0.56 -27.75
CA ILE A 35 -22.34 0.82 -29.17
C ILE A 35 -23.82 1.06 -29.49
N LYS A 36 -24.74 0.31 -28.87
CA LYS A 36 -26.19 0.51 -29.03
C LYS A 36 -26.66 1.85 -28.48
N TYR A 37 -25.87 2.47 -27.60
CA TYR A 37 -26.12 3.81 -27.06
C TYR A 37 -25.37 4.90 -27.83
N GLY A 38 -24.67 4.55 -28.91
CA GLY A 38 -24.04 5.48 -29.84
C GLY A 38 -22.54 5.70 -29.63
N ALA A 39 -21.88 4.86 -28.83
CA ALA A 39 -20.41 4.87 -28.75
C ALA A 39 -19.81 4.41 -30.09
N LYS A 40 -18.72 5.07 -30.49
CA LYS A 40 -17.89 4.60 -31.61
C LYS A 40 -16.72 3.79 -31.02
N ASN A 41 -16.42 2.66 -31.62
CA ASN A 41 -15.37 1.75 -31.19
C ASN A 41 -14.07 1.87 -32.02
N ASP A 42 -13.85 3.02 -32.63
CA ASP A 42 -12.70 3.39 -33.46
C ASP A 42 -11.98 4.66 -32.94
N SER A 43 -12.35 5.13 -31.74
CA SER A 43 -11.88 6.38 -31.13
C SER A 43 -12.16 7.67 -31.92
N SER A 44 -12.99 7.62 -32.97
CA SER A 44 -13.29 8.79 -33.82
C SER A 44 -14.15 9.85 -33.12
N LYS A 45 -14.81 9.49 -32.02
CA LYS A 45 -15.72 10.36 -31.27
C LYS A 45 -15.70 10.03 -29.78
N LEU A 46 -15.83 11.05 -28.95
CA LEU A 46 -15.96 10.91 -27.50
C LEU A 46 -17.17 10.03 -27.15
N ALA A 47 -16.92 8.91 -26.48
CA ALA A 47 -17.92 7.92 -26.11
C ALA A 47 -18.64 8.24 -24.78
N THR A 48 -18.13 9.18 -23.97
CA THR A 48 -18.67 9.51 -22.64
C THR A 48 -20.19 9.69 -22.63
N PRO A 49 -20.82 10.47 -23.57
CA PRO A 49 -22.28 10.62 -23.56
C PRO A 49 -23.04 9.33 -23.85
N ALA A 50 -22.46 8.40 -24.60
CA ALA A 50 -23.06 7.10 -24.87
C ALA A 50 -22.94 6.16 -23.67
N ILE A 51 -21.79 6.19 -22.99
CA ILE A 51 -21.52 5.45 -21.76
C ILE A 51 -22.49 5.91 -20.67
N ASP A 52 -22.66 7.21 -20.49
CA ASP A 52 -23.60 7.78 -19.52
C ASP A 52 -25.04 7.34 -19.76
N ARG A 53 -25.48 7.29 -21.03
CA ARG A 53 -26.81 6.77 -21.37
C ARG A 53 -26.94 5.29 -21.05
N ALA A 54 -25.92 4.49 -21.29
CA ALA A 54 -25.92 3.07 -20.97
C ALA A 54 -25.98 2.84 -19.45
N ILE A 55 -25.17 3.58 -18.66
CA ILE A 55 -25.19 3.55 -17.20
C ILE A 55 -26.55 4.00 -16.66
N ALA A 56 -27.11 5.10 -17.20
CA ALA A 56 -28.41 5.60 -16.78
C ALA A 56 -29.53 4.60 -17.06
N ALA A 57 -29.51 3.93 -18.21
CA ALA A 57 -30.49 2.90 -18.57
C ALA A 57 -30.38 1.68 -17.64
N ALA A 58 -29.15 1.20 -17.37
CA ALA A 58 -28.90 0.12 -16.44
C ALA A 58 -29.36 0.48 -15.03
N SER A 59 -29.00 1.65 -14.53
CA SER A 59 -29.39 2.14 -13.22
C SER A 59 -30.91 2.28 -13.07
N LYS A 60 -31.61 2.76 -14.09
CA LYS A 60 -33.09 2.86 -14.12
C LYS A 60 -33.75 1.49 -14.03
N ALA A 61 -33.11 0.45 -14.55
CA ALA A 61 -33.60 -0.94 -14.47
C ALA A 61 -33.22 -1.63 -13.13
N GLY A 62 -32.61 -0.91 -12.18
CA GLY A 62 -32.18 -1.46 -10.88
C GLY A 62 -30.75 -1.98 -10.87
N GLY A 63 -30.03 -1.95 -11.99
CA GLY A 63 -28.66 -2.42 -12.15
C GLY A 63 -28.43 -3.11 -13.47
N GLY A 64 -27.17 -3.48 -13.76
CA GLY A 64 -26.84 -4.22 -14.97
C GLY A 64 -25.39 -4.08 -15.40
N THR A 65 -25.07 -4.76 -16.50
CA THR A 65 -23.73 -4.77 -17.09
C THR A 65 -23.65 -3.80 -18.27
N VAL A 66 -22.86 -2.76 -18.12
CA VAL A 66 -22.47 -1.85 -19.22
C VAL A 66 -21.27 -2.49 -19.92
N TYR A 67 -21.48 -2.87 -21.17
CA TYR A 67 -20.60 -3.75 -21.93
C TYR A 67 -19.88 -3.00 -23.04
N PHE A 68 -18.56 -3.15 -23.05
CA PHE A 68 -17.64 -2.64 -24.07
C PHE A 68 -17.13 -3.81 -24.91
N PRO A 69 -17.70 -4.11 -26.10
CA PRO A 69 -17.14 -5.10 -27.02
C PRO A 69 -15.77 -4.63 -27.56
N ALA A 70 -15.05 -5.54 -28.22
CA ALA A 70 -13.76 -5.25 -28.83
C ALA A 70 -13.79 -3.98 -29.69
N GLY A 71 -12.72 -3.18 -29.60
CA GLY A 71 -12.56 -1.89 -30.29
C GLY A 71 -11.93 -0.83 -29.37
N LYS A 72 -11.71 0.37 -29.91
CA LYS A 72 -11.08 1.50 -29.20
C LYS A 72 -12.11 2.58 -28.90
N TYR A 73 -12.19 2.97 -27.64
CA TYR A 73 -13.16 3.96 -27.16
C TYR A 73 -12.43 5.16 -26.56
N LEU A 74 -12.59 6.34 -27.13
CA LEU A 74 -12.16 7.59 -26.54
C LEU A 74 -13.21 8.05 -25.52
N THR A 75 -12.84 8.33 -24.28
CA THR A 75 -13.78 8.77 -23.25
C THR A 75 -13.17 9.81 -22.30
N GLY A 76 -14.01 10.66 -21.71
CA GLY A 76 -13.71 11.41 -20.49
C GLY A 76 -14.06 10.60 -19.25
N SER A 77 -14.34 11.29 -18.15
CA SER A 77 -14.71 10.64 -16.88
C SER A 77 -15.95 9.75 -16.99
N ILE A 78 -15.93 8.59 -16.34
CA ILE A 78 -17.04 7.63 -16.25
C ILE A 78 -17.57 7.59 -14.82
N HIS A 79 -18.82 7.99 -14.61
CA HIS A 79 -19.46 8.02 -13.30
C HIS A 79 -20.30 6.77 -13.05
N LEU A 80 -19.87 5.94 -12.11
CA LEU A 80 -20.55 4.71 -11.72
C LEU A 80 -21.70 4.99 -10.75
N LYS A 81 -22.75 4.18 -10.86
CA LYS A 81 -23.90 4.16 -9.96
C LYS A 81 -24.00 2.80 -9.26
N SER A 82 -24.83 2.71 -8.23
CA SER A 82 -25.06 1.44 -7.53
C SER A 82 -25.57 0.34 -8.47
N ASN A 83 -25.13 -0.88 -8.20
CA ASN A 83 -25.49 -2.11 -8.94
C ASN A 83 -25.04 -2.12 -10.41
N ILE A 84 -23.95 -1.42 -10.74
CA ILE A 84 -23.41 -1.36 -12.11
C ILE A 84 -22.12 -2.16 -12.21
N THR A 85 -22.07 -3.02 -13.22
CA THR A 85 -20.86 -3.68 -13.70
C THR A 85 -20.40 -3.02 -14.99
N ILE A 86 -19.16 -2.55 -15.04
CA ILE A 86 -18.46 -2.17 -16.29
C ILE A 86 -17.70 -3.40 -16.75
N LEU A 87 -18.09 -3.96 -17.88
CA LEU A 87 -17.41 -5.10 -18.50
C LEU A 87 -16.64 -4.64 -19.74
N ILE A 88 -15.31 -4.70 -19.66
CA ILE A 88 -14.38 -4.34 -20.73
C ILE A 88 -13.85 -5.64 -21.33
N ASP A 89 -14.40 -6.04 -22.48
CA ASP A 89 -14.11 -7.34 -23.09
C ASP A 89 -12.66 -7.46 -23.58
N ALA A 90 -12.22 -8.68 -23.83
CA ALA A 90 -10.93 -8.91 -24.48
C ALA A 90 -10.89 -8.20 -25.85
N GLY A 91 -9.82 -7.42 -26.10
CA GLY A 91 -9.71 -6.59 -27.30
C GLY A 91 -10.46 -5.25 -27.23
N ALA A 92 -11.12 -4.92 -26.13
CA ALA A 92 -11.62 -3.58 -25.87
C ALA A 92 -10.53 -2.71 -25.24
N GLU A 93 -10.34 -1.51 -25.75
CA GLU A 93 -9.38 -0.53 -25.25
C GLU A 93 -10.13 0.77 -24.92
N LEU A 94 -10.10 1.19 -23.67
CA LEU A 94 -10.60 2.49 -23.22
C LEU A 94 -9.44 3.48 -23.17
N HIS A 95 -9.49 4.51 -24.00
CA HIS A 95 -8.53 5.61 -24.05
C HIS A 95 -9.16 6.83 -23.42
N PHE A 96 -8.66 7.24 -22.27
CA PHE A 96 -9.13 8.46 -21.63
C PHE A 96 -8.56 9.70 -22.32
N SER A 97 -9.42 10.70 -22.50
CA SER A 97 -9.08 11.96 -23.17
C SER A 97 -7.95 12.70 -22.44
N ASP A 98 -7.08 13.33 -23.18
CA ASP A 98 -6.08 14.26 -22.65
C ASP A 98 -6.58 15.73 -22.62
N ASN A 99 -7.84 15.96 -23.00
CA ASN A 99 -8.51 17.26 -22.82
C ASN A 99 -9.10 17.36 -21.42
N PHE A 100 -8.60 18.30 -20.63
CA PHE A 100 -9.01 18.49 -19.23
C PHE A 100 -10.49 18.84 -19.07
N ASP A 101 -11.11 19.49 -20.06
CA ASP A 101 -12.53 19.82 -20.03
C ASP A 101 -13.45 18.59 -20.03
N ASP A 102 -12.97 17.43 -20.49
CA ASP A 102 -13.72 16.18 -20.47
C ASP A 102 -13.85 15.57 -19.05
N TYR A 103 -13.25 16.21 -18.06
CA TYR A 103 -13.31 15.83 -16.63
C TYR A 103 -14.05 16.86 -15.77
N LEU A 104 -14.76 17.77 -16.42
CA LEU A 104 -15.63 18.75 -15.74
C LEU A 104 -17.10 18.26 -15.74
N PRO A 105 -17.93 18.74 -14.80
CA PRO A 105 -17.57 19.68 -13.72
C PRO A 105 -16.69 19.03 -12.66
N MET A 106 -15.95 19.85 -11.88
CA MET A 106 -15.20 19.38 -10.73
C MET A 106 -16.12 18.71 -9.71
N VAL A 107 -15.65 17.62 -9.12
CA VAL A 107 -16.41 16.78 -8.17
C VAL A 107 -15.72 16.71 -6.82
N LYS A 108 -16.44 16.27 -5.81
CA LYS A 108 -15.82 15.90 -4.51
C LYS A 108 -14.83 14.77 -4.73
N SER A 109 -13.60 15.01 -4.35
CA SER A 109 -12.49 14.09 -4.49
C SER A 109 -11.60 14.18 -3.25
N ARG A 110 -10.54 13.40 -3.23
CA ARG A 110 -9.53 13.45 -2.19
C ARG A 110 -8.15 13.39 -2.82
N TYR A 111 -7.23 14.18 -2.32
CA TYR A 111 -5.88 14.26 -2.83
C TYR A 111 -4.87 14.18 -1.69
N GLU A 112 -4.01 13.16 -1.68
CA GLU A 112 -3.01 12.93 -0.62
C GLU A 112 -3.56 13.09 0.80
N GLY A 113 -4.73 12.50 1.06
CA GLY A 113 -5.35 12.54 2.39
C GLY A 113 -6.14 13.81 2.73
N VAL A 114 -6.37 14.71 1.77
CA VAL A 114 -7.12 15.96 1.96
C VAL A 114 -8.35 15.99 1.06
N ASP A 115 -9.52 16.28 1.64
CA ASP A 115 -10.77 16.43 0.89
C ASP A 115 -10.73 17.68 0.01
N VAL A 116 -11.01 17.54 -1.27
CA VAL A 116 -11.01 18.63 -2.26
C VAL A 116 -12.19 18.50 -3.22
N THR A 117 -12.50 19.60 -3.91
CA THR A 117 -13.33 19.58 -5.12
C THR A 117 -12.39 19.81 -6.31
N SER A 118 -12.25 18.82 -7.19
CA SER A 118 -11.25 18.81 -8.26
C SER A 118 -11.78 18.12 -9.50
N PHE A 119 -10.97 18.05 -10.57
CA PHE A 119 -11.31 17.27 -11.76
C PHE A 119 -11.81 15.89 -11.37
N SER A 120 -12.84 15.44 -12.09
CA SER A 120 -13.39 14.11 -11.85
C SER A 120 -12.33 13.03 -12.09
N PRO A 121 -12.19 12.04 -11.20
CA PRO A 121 -11.43 10.83 -11.49
C PRO A 121 -11.88 10.18 -12.80
N LEU A 122 -11.00 9.41 -13.42
CA LEU A 122 -11.32 8.77 -14.71
C LEU A 122 -12.49 7.79 -14.55
N PHE A 123 -12.46 6.95 -13.54
CA PHE A 123 -13.62 6.22 -13.03
C PHE A 123 -13.98 6.76 -11.66
N TYR A 124 -15.17 7.27 -11.52
CA TYR A 124 -15.64 7.88 -10.29
C TYR A 124 -16.91 7.21 -9.77
N ALA A 125 -16.97 6.96 -8.48
CA ALA A 125 -18.18 6.55 -7.78
C ALA A 125 -18.25 7.25 -6.42
N TYR A 126 -19.41 7.73 -6.05
CA TYR A 126 -19.62 8.40 -4.77
C TYR A 126 -20.85 7.84 -4.06
N LYS A 127 -20.66 7.24 -2.87
CA LYS A 127 -21.74 6.64 -2.07
C LYS A 127 -22.56 5.61 -2.85
N ALA A 128 -21.89 4.81 -3.68
CA ALA A 128 -22.50 3.75 -4.45
C ALA A 128 -22.25 2.37 -3.82
N GLU A 129 -23.09 1.40 -4.15
CA GLU A 129 -22.98 0.04 -3.65
C GLU A 129 -22.97 -0.96 -4.82
N ASN A 130 -22.30 -2.10 -4.62
CA ASN A 130 -22.24 -3.20 -5.59
C ASN A 130 -21.73 -2.73 -6.96
N ILE A 131 -20.55 -2.11 -6.99
CA ILE A 131 -19.92 -1.63 -8.22
C ILE A 131 -18.80 -2.58 -8.62
N THR A 132 -18.72 -2.85 -9.92
CA THR A 132 -17.71 -3.74 -10.50
C THR A 132 -17.09 -3.12 -11.74
N ILE A 133 -15.76 -3.19 -11.85
CA ILE A 133 -15.02 -2.95 -13.09
C ILE A 133 -14.28 -4.24 -13.40
N THR A 134 -14.61 -4.90 -14.50
CA THR A 134 -14.09 -6.24 -14.80
C THR A 134 -13.86 -6.46 -16.29
N GLY A 135 -13.22 -7.55 -16.63
CA GLY A 135 -12.96 -7.99 -17.99
C GLY A 135 -11.48 -8.29 -18.23
N ARG A 136 -11.09 -8.27 -19.50
CA ARG A 136 -9.71 -8.53 -19.95
C ARG A 136 -9.20 -7.45 -20.90
N GLY A 137 -9.88 -6.30 -20.92
CA GLY A 137 -9.54 -5.16 -21.76
C GLY A 137 -8.44 -4.29 -21.16
N LEU A 138 -8.02 -3.32 -21.98
CA LEU A 138 -7.01 -2.33 -21.65
C LEU A 138 -7.67 -0.99 -21.28
N ILE A 139 -7.15 -0.34 -20.25
CA ILE A 139 -7.55 1.01 -19.87
C ILE A 139 -6.29 1.89 -19.86
N ASN A 140 -6.27 2.91 -20.73
CA ASN A 140 -5.15 3.83 -20.87
C ASN A 140 -5.55 5.25 -20.44
N GLY A 141 -4.92 5.75 -19.41
CA GLY A 141 -5.23 7.06 -18.81
C GLY A 141 -4.61 8.25 -19.55
N HIS A 142 -3.68 8.01 -20.50
CA HIS A 142 -2.94 9.07 -21.21
C HIS A 142 -2.39 10.18 -20.29
N GLY A 143 -1.87 9.79 -19.12
CA GLY A 143 -1.47 10.68 -18.03
C GLY A 143 -0.40 11.71 -18.34
N LYS A 144 0.33 11.55 -19.45
CA LYS A 144 1.48 12.41 -19.77
C LYS A 144 1.15 13.90 -19.77
N LYS A 145 0.03 14.31 -20.36
CA LYS A 145 -0.35 15.73 -20.39
C LYS A 145 -0.63 16.29 -18.99
N TRP A 146 -1.16 15.46 -18.09
CA TRP A 146 -1.34 15.79 -16.68
C TRP A 146 -0.01 15.95 -15.95
N TRP A 147 0.98 15.08 -16.24
CA TRP A 147 2.32 15.19 -15.66
C TRP A 147 3.02 16.45 -16.16
N ASP A 148 3.01 16.67 -17.49
CA ASP A 148 3.62 17.85 -18.13
C ASP A 148 3.02 19.15 -17.56
N PHE A 149 1.71 19.19 -17.30
CA PHE A 149 1.03 20.34 -16.71
C PHE A 149 1.55 20.67 -15.30
N VAL A 150 1.73 19.64 -14.46
CA VAL A 150 2.23 19.81 -13.09
C VAL A 150 3.72 20.11 -13.06
N GLU A 151 4.53 19.41 -13.87
CA GLU A 151 5.97 19.63 -13.95
C GLU A 151 6.32 20.97 -14.58
N GLY A 152 5.53 21.42 -15.55
CA GLY A 152 5.68 22.73 -16.20
C GLY A 152 5.25 23.90 -15.32
N TYR A 153 4.59 23.66 -14.20
CA TYR A 153 4.11 24.71 -13.32
C TYR A 153 5.27 25.47 -12.66
N LYS A 154 5.36 26.76 -12.95
CA LYS A 154 6.28 27.69 -12.29
C LYS A 154 5.48 28.63 -11.40
N GLN A 155 5.96 28.86 -10.19
CA GLN A 155 5.27 29.62 -9.12
C GLN A 155 4.77 31.03 -9.53
N ASN A 156 5.34 31.60 -10.61
CA ASN A 156 5.06 32.95 -11.11
C ASN A 156 4.27 32.98 -12.42
N GLN A 157 3.72 31.85 -12.87
CA GLN A 157 2.87 31.84 -14.07
C GLN A 157 1.44 32.25 -13.74
N PRO A 158 0.73 32.92 -14.65
CA PRO A 158 -0.70 33.15 -14.49
C PRO A 158 -1.44 31.83 -14.30
N ARG A 159 -2.36 31.79 -13.35
CA ARG A 159 -3.18 30.59 -13.12
C ARG A 159 -4.12 30.37 -14.30
N SER A 160 -4.23 29.10 -14.71
CA SER A 160 -5.21 28.67 -15.71
C SER A 160 -6.65 28.85 -15.19
N THR A 161 -7.62 28.83 -16.09
CA THR A 161 -9.06 28.87 -15.72
C THR A 161 -9.42 27.72 -14.77
N TRP A 162 -8.89 26.52 -14.98
CA TRP A 162 -9.10 25.35 -14.10
C TRP A 162 -8.53 25.57 -12.70
N GLN A 163 -7.34 26.18 -12.60
CA GLN A 163 -6.74 26.49 -11.29
C GLN A 163 -7.55 27.56 -10.54
N LEU A 164 -8.07 28.57 -11.23
CA LEU A 164 -8.94 29.57 -10.62
C LEU A 164 -10.26 28.98 -10.12
N GLU A 165 -10.86 28.07 -10.89
CA GLU A 165 -12.05 27.33 -10.48
C GLU A 165 -11.76 26.45 -9.27
N PHE A 166 -10.66 25.68 -9.29
CA PHE A 166 -10.21 24.87 -8.16
C PHE A 166 -10.03 25.72 -6.89
N ASP A 167 -9.34 26.86 -6.99
CA ASP A 167 -9.12 27.76 -5.84
C ASP A 167 -10.45 28.27 -5.28
N GLN A 168 -11.37 28.67 -6.14
CA GLN A 168 -12.68 29.15 -5.72
C GLN A 168 -13.51 28.06 -5.01
N LEU A 169 -13.48 26.83 -5.51
CA LEU A 169 -14.22 25.71 -4.95
C LEU A 169 -13.63 25.21 -3.62
N ASN A 170 -12.33 25.44 -3.40
CA ASN A 170 -11.61 24.95 -2.23
C ASN A 170 -11.14 26.05 -1.26
N LYS A 171 -11.64 27.27 -1.41
CA LYS A 171 -11.22 28.46 -0.63
C LYS A 171 -11.30 28.29 0.89
N ASP A 172 -12.21 27.43 1.37
CA ASP A 172 -12.45 27.19 2.79
C ASP A 172 -11.68 25.98 3.34
N ILE A 173 -10.88 25.32 2.50
CA ILE A 173 -10.05 24.20 2.93
C ILE A 173 -8.83 24.77 3.65
N LEU A 174 -8.78 24.55 4.94
CA LEU A 174 -7.59 24.80 5.74
C LEU A 174 -6.53 23.77 5.36
N LEU A 175 -5.62 24.15 4.50
CA LEU A 175 -4.49 23.30 4.16
C LEU A 175 -3.45 23.39 5.25
N PRO A 176 -3.10 22.28 5.87
CA PRO A 176 -2.00 22.29 6.79
C PRO A 176 -0.69 22.41 6.01
N ASP A 177 0.10 23.38 6.40
CA ASP A 177 1.57 23.42 6.34
C ASP A 177 2.29 23.43 4.98
N ASP A 178 1.69 23.11 3.83
CA ASP A 178 2.37 23.24 2.53
C ASP A 178 1.45 23.73 1.39
N PRO A 179 1.28 25.06 1.25
CA PRO A 179 0.57 25.66 0.11
C PRO A 179 1.16 25.25 -1.26
N LYS A 180 2.44 24.89 -1.29
CA LYS A 180 3.14 24.51 -2.54
C LYS A 180 2.73 23.15 -3.08
N GLN A 181 2.31 22.21 -2.23
CA GLN A 181 1.79 20.93 -2.70
C GLN A 181 0.48 21.09 -3.46
N MET A 182 -0.42 21.96 -3.00
CA MET A 182 -1.64 22.25 -3.73
C MET A 182 -1.38 22.78 -5.13
N GLU A 183 -0.44 23.67 -5.27
CA GLU A 183 -0.14 24.30 -6.55
C GLU A 183 0.38 23.32 -7.59
N ARG A 184 1.09 22.26 -7.18
CA ARG A 184 1.72 21.31 -8.09
C ARG A 184 0.88 20.09 -8.44
N GLY A 185 -0.01 19.64 -7.59
CA GLY A 185 -0.55 18.29 -7.68
C GLY A 185 -2.07 18.15 -7.66
N PHE A 186 -2.79 19.11 -7.12
CA PHE A 186 -4.22 18.99 -6.84
C PHE A 186 -5.13 18.92 -8.07
N LEU A 187 -4.62 19.19 -9.25
CA LEU A 187 -5.41 19.09 -10.47
C LEU A 187 -5.34 17.72 -11.16
N ARG A 188 -4.36 16.88 -10.82
CA ARG A 188 -4.27 15.55 -11.42
C ARG A 188 -5.33 14.61 -10.83
N PRO A 189 -6.27 14.08 -11.62
CA PRO A 189 -7.29 13.18 -11.11
C PRO A 189 -6.71 11.79 -10.82
N PRO A 190 -7.15 11.09 -9.74
CA PRO A 190 -6.95 9.65 -9.60
C PRO A 190 -7.60 8.87 -10.74
N PHE A 191 -7.10 7.65 -11.03
CA PHE A 191 -7.65 6.88 -12.15
C PHE A 191 -8.99 6.22 -11.76
N ILE A 192 -9.00 5.36 -10.74
CA ILE A 192 -10.21 4.70 -10.26
C ILE A 192 -10.42 5.11 -8.80
N GLN A 193 -11.37 5.99 -8.54
CA GLN A 193 -11.63 6.50 -7.19
C GLN A 193 -13.11 6.32 -6.79
N PRO A 194 -13.48 5.14 -6.27
CA PRO A 194 -14.71 5.01 -5.52
C PRO A 194 -14.56 5.63 -4.13
N MET A 195 -15.51 6.47 -3.72
CA MET A 195 -15.51 7.14 -2.42
C MET A 195 -16.77 6.80 -1.63
N PHE A 196 -16.62 6.41 -0.37
CA PHE A 196 -17.73 6.01 0.53
C PHE A 196 -18.61 4.92 -0.07
N CYS A 197 -18.00 3.99 -0.83
CA CYS A 197 -18.70 2.91 -1.53
C CYS A 197 -18.65 1.59 -0.75
N LYS A 198 -19.60 0.69 -1.04
CA LYS A 198 -19.63 -0.66 -0.47
C LYS A 198 -19.65 -1.71 -1.57
N ASN A 199 -18.99 -2.85 -1.29
CA ASN A 199 -18.91 -3.98 -2.21
C ASN A 199 -18.34 -3.56 -3.58
N VAL A 200 -17.07 -3.17 -3.58
CA VAL A 200 -16.32 -2.73 -4.77
C VAL A 200 -15.48 -3.90 -5.28
N LEU A 201 -15.60 -4.22 -6.56
CA LEU A 201 -14.78 -5.23 -7.24
C LEU A 201 -14.07 -4.62 -8.44
N ILE A 202 -12.75 -4.79 -8.52
CA ILE A 202 -11.92 -4.42 -9.68
C ILE A 202 -11.10 -5.64 -10.04
N GLU A 203 -11.30 -6.20 -11.23
CA GLU A 203 -10.63 -7.45 -11.60
C GLU A 203 -10.31 -7.61 -13.08
N GLY A 204 -9.21 -8.34 -13.36
CA GLY A 204 -8.85 -8.89 -14.66
C GLY A 204 -8.35 -7.90 -15.70
N ILE A 205 -8.49 -6.60 -15.48
CA ILE A 205 -8.18 -5.53 -16.44
C ILE A 205 -6.69 -5.15 -16.40
N THR A 206 -6.22 -4.57 -17.51
CA THR A 206 -4.90 -3.92 -17.60
C THR A 206 -5.06 -2.41 -17.57
N ILE A 207 -4.33 -1.73 -16.67
CA ILE A 207 -4.36 -0.28 -16.49
C ILE A 207 -2.98 0.29 -16.79
N MET A 208 -2.91 1.38 -17.55
CA MET A 208 -1.65 2.04 -17.86
C MET A 208 -1.77 3.56 -17.96
N ASN A 209 -0.62 4.23 -17.80
CA ASN A 209 -0.48 5.67 -17.97
C ASN A 209 -1.46 6.49 -17.12
N SER A 210 -1.53 6.19 -15.82
CA SER A 210 -2.36 6.93 -14.88
C SER A 210 -1.93 8.40 -14.76
N PRO A 211 -2.86 9.35 -14.66
CA PRO A 211 -2.50 10.74 -14.35
C PRO A 211 -1.89 10.92 -12.96
N PHE A 212 -2.36 10.15 -12.00
CA PHE A 212 -2.01 10.19 -10.59
C PHE A 212 -2.16 8.78 -9.97
N TRP A 213 -2.49 8.63 -8.70
CA TRP A 213 -2.75 7.34 -8.06
C TRP A 213 -3.74 6.49 -8.87
N THR A 214 -3.41 5.22 -9.08
CA THR A 214 -4.14 4.42 -10.09
C THR A 214 -5.43 3.83 -9.53
N VAL A 215 -5.37 2.94 -8.55
CA VAL A 215 -6.59 2.37 -7.92
C VAL A 215 -6.68 2.90 -6.50
N ASN A 216 -7.56 3.85 -6.28
CA ASN A 216 -7.63 4.65 -5.07
C ASN A 216 -9.03 4.64 -4.42
N PRO A 217 -9.48 3.52 -3.86
CA PRO A 217 -10.70 3.50 -3.08
C PRO A 217 -10.53 4.29 -1.77
N GLU A 218 -11.52 5.12 -1.45
CA GLU A 218 -11.53 6.03 -0.31
C GLU A 218 -12.73 5.77 0.59
N PHE A 219 -12.51 5.51 1.88
CA PHE A 219 -13.59 5.23 2.84
C PHE A 219 -14.56 4.13 2.38
N CYS A 220 -14.06 3.14 1.66
CA CYS A 220 -14.87 2.04 1.12
C CYS A 220 -14.88 0.84 2.07
N GLU A 221 -15.93 0.03 1.97
CA GLU A 221 -16.08 -1.21 2.71
C GLU A 221 -16.27 -2.40 1.76
N ASN A 222 -15.63 -3.54 2.05
CA ASN A 222 -15.64 -4.76 1.24
C ASN A 222 -15.09 -4.50 -0.18
N VAL A 223 -13.82 -4.17 -0.27
CA VAL A 223 -13.11 -3.91 -1.53
C VAL A 223 -12.32 -5.14 -1.94
N LYS A 224 -12.48 -5.56 -3.18
CA LYS A 224 -11.67 -6.63 -3.79
C LYS A 224 -10.98 -6.10 -5.04
N ILE A 225 -9.66 -6.30 -5.11
CA ILE A 225 -8.83 -5.98 -6.28
C ILE A 225 -8.08 -7.26 -6.64
N HIS A 226 -8.43 -7.85 -7.77
CA HIS A 226 -8.01 -9.19 -8.13
C HIS A 226 -7.52 -9.28 -9.57
N ALA A 227 -6.37 -9.93 -9.78
CA ALA A 227 -5.81 -10.21 -11.10
C ALA A 227 -5.68 -8.97 -12.01
N VAL A 228 -5.38 -7.81 -11.42
CA VAL A 228 -5.20 -6.55 -12.16
C VAL A 228 -3.73 -6.41 -12.56
N THR A 229 -3.48 -5.98 -13.79
CA THR A 229 -2.15 -5.56 -14.25
C THR A 229 -2.07 -4.04 -14.29
N ILE A 230 -1.10 -3.45 -13.58
CA ILE A 230 -0.85 -2.00 -13.58
C ILE A 230 0.54 -1.73 -14.16
N ASN A 231 0.61 -0.90 -15.19
CA ASN A 231 1.86 -0.56 -15.87
C ASN A 231 2.00 0.95 -16.07
N ASN A 232 2.61 1.62 -15.09
CA ASN A 232 2.88 3.07 -15.07
C ASN A 232 4.37 3.38 -14.80
N PRO A 233 5.34 2.75 -15.47
CA PRO A 233 6.74 3.01 -15.17
C PRO A 233 7.12 4.46 -15.51
N HIS A 234 8.10 5.00 -14.79
CA HIS A 234 8.69 6.33 -15.03
C HIS A 234 7.72 7.52 -14.99
N SER A 235 6.69 7.47 -14.19
CA SER A 235 5.69 8.52 -14.06
C SER A 235 5.56 9.02 -12.61
N PRO A 236 5.31 10.34 -12.38
CA PRO A 236 5.31 10.91 -11.03
C PRO A 236 4.02 10.58 -10.27
N ASN A 237 4.14 10.11 -9.04
CA ASN A 237 3.02 9.79 -8.12
C ASN A 237 1.96 8.87 -8.75
N THR A 238 2.40 7.90 -9.52
CA THR A 238 1.51 6.91 -10.14
C THR A 238 1.54 5.60 -9.37
N ASP A 239 1.29 5.73 -8.06
CA ASP A 239 1.13 4.58 -7.18
C ASP A 239 0.10 3.60 -7.77
N GLY A 240 0.30 2.30 -7.55
CA GLY A 240 -0.54 1.28 -8.17
C GLY A 240 -1.89 1.13 -7.49
N ILE A 241 -1.91 0.64 -6.26
CA ILE A 241 -3.15 0.39 -5.51
C ILE A 241 -3.06 1.12 -4.17
N ASN A 242 -3.89 2.15 -3.98
CA ASN A 242 -3.86 3.06 -2.85
C ASN A 242 -5.19 3.11 -2.09
N PRO A 243 -5.59 2.07 -1.38
CA PRO A 243 -6.76 2.16 -0.53
C PRO A 243 -6.50 3.07 0.67
N GLU A 244 -7.36 4.07 0.87
CA GLU A 244 -7.30 4.99 2.00
C GLU A 244 -8.51 4.86 2.91
N SER A 245 -8.30 4.68 4.21
CA SER A 245 -9.37 4.59 5.22
C SER A 245 -10.48 3.58 4.85
N CYS A 246 -10.10 2.49 4.21
CA CYS A 246 -11.01 1.41 3.80
C CYS A 246 -11.06 0.30 4.85
N LYS A 247 -12.09 -0.53 4.78
CA LYS A 247 -12.28 -1.67 5.65
C LYS A 247 -12.60 -2.94 4.86
N ASN A 248 -12.05 -4.09 5.29
CA ASN A 248 -12.22 -5.38 4.63
C ASN A 248 -11.76 -5.33 3.17
N VAL A 249 -10.44 -5.18 2.97
CA VAL A 249 -9.83 -5.06 1.64
C VAL A 249 -9.03 -6.31 1.31
N HIS A 250 -9.27 -6.89 0.13
CA HIS A 250 -8.54 -8.03 -0.39
C HIS A 250 -7.87 -7.65 -1.71
N ILE A 251 -6.53 -7.77 -1.77
CA ILE A 251 -5.72 -7.52 -2.98
C ILE A 251 -4.99 -8.81 -3.30
N SER A 252 -5.23 -9.39 -4.48
CA SER A 252 -4.58 -10.64 -4.85
C SER A 252 -4.31 -10.78 -6.33
N ASP A 253 -3.27 -11.58 -6.64
CA ASP A 253 -2.93 -12.01 -8.00
C ASP A 253 -2.64 -10.85 -8.97
N CYS A 254 -2.16 -9.72 -8.44
CA CYS A 254 -1.89 -8.51 -9.22
C CYS A 254 -0.43 -8.46 -9.70
N HIS A 255 -0.22 -7.89 -10.89
CA HIS A 255 1.09 -7.54 -11.44
C HIS A 255 1.24 -6.02 -11.52
N ILE A 256 2.24 -5.47 -10.82
CA ILE A 256 2.36 -4.02 -10.64
C ILE A 256 3.77 -3.55 -11.01
N SER A 257 3.82 -2.58 -11.93
CA SER A 257 5.03 -1.87 -12.35
C SER A 257 4.70 -0.39 -12.45
N VAL A 258 5.22 0.43 -11.55
CA VAL A 258 4.80 1.82 -11.38
C VAL A 258 5.96 2.76 -11.13
N GLY A 259 5.70 4.07 -11.19
CA GLY A 259 6.70 5.12 -10.95
C GLY A 259 6.78 5.56 -9.48
N ASP A 260 5.86 5.12 -8.62
CA ASP A 260 5.87 5.37 -7.18
C ASP A 260 5.58 4.06 -6.41
N ASP A 261 4.92 4.06 -5.27
CA ASP A 261 4.69 2.85 -4.46
C ASP A 261 3.72 1.87 -5.16
N CYS A 262 4.01 0.55 -5.15
CA CYS A 262 3.17 -0.44 -5.85
C CYS A 262 1.81 -0.64 -5.17
N ILE A 263 1.80 -0.97 -3.88
CA ILE A 263 0.58 -1.01 -3.06
C ILE A 263 0.83 -0.12 -1.85
N THR A 264 -0.04 0.86 -1.62
CA THR A 264 0.14 1.83 -0.53
C THR A 264 -1.11 1.95 0.31
N ILE A 265 -1.04 1.56 1.58
CA ILE A 265 -2.14 1.64 2.54
C ILE A 265 -2.07 2.99 3.25
N LYS A 266 -3.16 3.75 3.21
CA LYS A 266 -3.25 5.09 3.78
C LYS A 266 -4.50 5.27 4.66
N SER A 267 -4.48 6.27 5.55
CA SER A 267 -5.62 6.61 6.42
C SER A 267 -5.65 8.10 6.79
N GLY A 268 -5.45 8.96 5.81
CA GLY A 268 -5.52 10.41 5.97
C GLY A 268 -4.24 11.06 6.48
N LYS A 269 -4.15 12.37 6.30
CA LYS A 269 -2.98 13.19 6.53
C LYS A 269 -3.22 14.22 7.63
N ASP A 270 -2.32 14.28 8.61
CA ASP A 270 -2.22 15.32 9.66
C ASP A 270 -3.55 15.59 10.42
N GLY A 271 -3.84 16.82 10.72
CA GLY A 271 -5.06 17.24 11.43
C GLY A 271 -6.36 16.76 10.80
N PRO A 272 -6.58 16.94 9.48
CA PRO A 272 -7.74 16.38 8.78
C PRO A 272 -7.89 14.87 8.94
N GLY A 273 -6.80 14.11 8.78
CA GLY A 273 -6.80 12.66 8.96
C GLY A 273 -7.14 12.24 10.39
N ARG A 274 -6.51 12.87 11.40
CA ARG A 274 -6.83 12.62 12.82
C ARG A 274 -8.28 12.99 13.17
N LYS A 275 -8.80 14.07 12.60
CA LYS A 275 -10.20 14.49 12.83
C LYS A 275 -11.20 13.51 12.24
N MET A 276 -10.95 12.97 11.05
CA MET A 276 -11.78 11.93 10.44
C MET A 276 -11.71 10.63 11.25
N ALA A 277 -10.53 10.27 11.74
CA ALA A 277 -10.29 9.09 12.59
C ALA A 277 -10.86 7.78 12.02
N VAL A 278 -10.76 7.58 10.71
CA VAL A 278 -11.22 6.38 10.02
C VAL A 278 -10.01 5.52 9.67
N PRO A 279 -9.84 4.37 10.31
CA PRO A 279 -8.68 3.52 10.08
C PRO A 279 -8.75 2.77 8.75
N ALA A 280 -7.56 2.40 8.23
CA ALA A 280 -7.41 1.34 7.26
C ALA A 280 -7.26 0.02 8.03
N GLU A 281 -8.25 -0.88 7.94
CA GLU A 281 -8.23 -2.10 8.74
C GLU A 281 -8.79 -3.35 8.02
N ASN A 282 -8.31 -4.52 8.45
CA ASN A 282 -8.68 -5.83 7.92
C ASN A 282 -8.29 -6.00 6.44
N TYR A 283 -6.98 -5.93 6.14
CA TYR A 283 -6.46 -6.10 4.77
C TYR A 283 -5.76 -7.43 4.62
N THR A 284 -5.93 -8.06 3.46
CA THR A 284 -5.08 -9.16 3.00
C THR A 284 -4.49 -8.81 1.64
N ILE A 285 -3.16 -8.93 1.50
CA ILE A 285 -2.41 -8.74 0.26
C ILE A 285 -1.65 -10.04 0.00
N THR A 286 -1.93 -10.70 -1.12
CA THR A 286 -1.34 -12.00 -1.39
C THR A 286 -1.14 -12.29 -2.88
N ASN A 287 -0.17 -13.16 -3.21
CA ASN A 287 0.10 -13.64 -4.58
C ASN A 287 0.39 -12.52 -5.60
N CYS A 288 0.93 -11.39 -5.16
CA CYS A 288 1.20 -10.25 -6.02
C CYS A 288 2.67 -10.19 -6.45
N THR A 289 2.92 -9.68 -7.65
CA THR A 289 4.26 -9.42 -8.17
C THR A 289 4.46 -7.93 -8.40
N MET A 290 5.48 -7.35 -7.77
CA MET A 290 5.88 -5.95 -7.89
C MET A 290 7.20 -5.87 -8.65
N LEU A 291 7.19 -5.22 -9.83
CA LEU A 291 8.34 -5.22 -10.76
C LEU A 291 9.10 -3.89 -10.80
N SER A 292 8.47 -2.81 -10.41
CA SER A 292 9.07 -1.46 -10.31
C SER A 292 8.22 -0.59 -9.40
N GLY A 293 8.85 0.30 -8.63
CA GLY A 293 8.19 1.26 -7.75
C GLY A 293 9.09 1.67 -6.59
N HIS A 294 8.70 2.70 -5.84
CA HIS A 294 9.43 3.14 -4.66
C HIS A 294 9.32 2.19 -3.46
N GLY A 295 8.33 1.30 -3.47
CA GLY A 295 8.19 0.22 -2.50
C GLY A 295 7.22 -0.85 -2.99
N GLY A 296 7.43 -2.11 -2.60
CA GLY A 296 6.53 -3.22 -2.94
C GLY A 296 5.19 -3.07 -2.23
N VAL A 297 5.18 -3.16 -0.90
CA VAL A 297 4.02 -2.80 -0.07
C VAL A 297 4.42 -1.73 0.92
N VAL A 298 3.66 -0.64 0.93
CA VAL A 298 3.95 0.56 1.70
C VAL A 298 2.79 0.90 2.62
N ILE A 299 3.07 1.38 3.83
CA ILE A 299 2.09 1.97 4.73
C ILE A 299 2.51 3.43 4.96
N GLY A 300 1.60 4.35 4.69
CA GLY A 300 1.84 5.79 4.87
C GLY A 300 2.46 6.48 3.64
N SER A 301 2.99 7.71 3.82
CA SER A 301 3.13 8.49 5.07
C SER A 301 1.80 9.00 5.66
N GLU A 302 0.72 9.03 4.90
CA GLU A 302 -0.63 9.41 5.32
C GLU A 302 -1.25 8.26 6.13
N MET A 303 -1.03 8.24 7.47
CA MET A 303 -1.51 7.18 8.37
C MET A 303 -2.18 7.74 9.63
N SER A 304 -2.68 8.97 9.56
CA SER A 304 -3.17 9.72 10.72
C SER A 304 -4.47 9.18 11.32
N GLY A 305 -5.22 8.34 10.58
CA GLY A 305 -6.44 7.68 11.04
C GLY A 305 -6.24 6.22 11.48
N ASP A 306 -4.99 5.79 11.70
CA ASP A 306 -4.54 4.43 12.04
C ASP A 306 -4.52 3.43 10.88
N VAL A 307 -3.61 2.47 10.96
CA VAL A 307 -3.51 1.30 10.07
C VAL A 307 -3.30 0.05 10.91
N ARG A 308 -4.18 -0.94 10.77
CA ARG A 308 -4.12 -2.14 11.62
C ARG A 308 -4.72 -3.39 10.97
N LYS A 309 -4.32 -4.56 11.49
CA LYS A 309 -4.82 -5.87 11.04
C LYS A 309 -4.56 -6.10 9.55
N ILE A 310 -3.29 -6.04 9.16
CA ILE A 310 -2.84 -6.23 7.78
C ILE A 310 -2.01 -7.50 7.67
N THR A 311 -2.31 -8.33 6.70
CA THR A 311 -1.46 -9.45 6.31
C THR A 311 -0.96 -9.28 4.88
N ILE A 312 0.35 -9.51 4.67
CA ILE A 312 1.04 -9.46 3.38
C ILE A 312 1.76 -10.79 3.21
N SER A 313 1.40 -11.57 2.18
CA SER A 313 1.98 -12.91 2.04
C SER A 313 2.12 -13.37 0.60
N ASN A 314 3.02 -14.35 0.37
CA ASN A 314 3.19 -15.01 -0.92
C ASN A 314 3.46 -14.02 -2.08
N CYS A 315 4.29 -13.01 -1.85
CA CYS A 315 4.58 -11.96 -2.83
C CYS A 315 6.01 -12.05 -3.35
N VAL A 316 6.21 -11.56 -4.58
CA VAL A 316 7.53 -11.41 -5.21
C VAL A 316 7.76 -9.94 -5.53
N PHE A 317 8.84 -9.38 -5.00
CA PHE A 317 9.30 -8.03 -5.31
C PHE A 317 10.60 -8.12 -6.11
N ASP A 318 10.61 -7.60 -7.33
CA ASP A 318 11.77 -7.66 -8.22
C ASP A 318 11.98 -6.31 -8.91
N GLY A 319 12.95 -5.53 -8.41
CA GLY A 319 13.31 -4.23 -8.98
C GLY A 319 12.61 -3.02 -8.35
N THR A 320 11.93 -3.16 -7.22
CA THR A 320 11.45 -2.01 -6.43
C THR A 320 12.61 -1.36 -5.66
N ASP A 321 12.49 -0.08 -5.31
CA ASP A 321 13.52 0.57 -4.48
C ASP A 321 13.58 -0.07 -3.09
N ARG A 322 12.41 -0.32 -2.49
CA ARG A 322 12.27 -0.97 -1.18
C ARG A 322 11.29 -2.14 -1.26
N GLY A 323 11.46 -3.08 -0.35
CA GLY A 323 10.51 -4.19 -0.22
C GLY A 323 9.26 -3.76 0.55
N ILE A 324 9.26 -3.95 1.87
CA ILE A 324 8.21 -3.48 2.78
C ILE A 324 8.63 -2.16 3.39
N ARG A 325 7.75 -1.17 3.31
CA ARG A 325 8.07 0.18 3.79
C ARG A 325 6.93 0.75 4.64
N ILE A 326 7.20 1.04 5.91
CA ILE A 326 6.28 1.74 6.80
C ILE A 326 6.91 3.10 7.12
N LYS A 327 6.26 4.18 6.71
CA LYS A 327 6.84 5.53 6.80
C LYS A 327 5.86 6.54 7.40
N THR A 328 6.39 7.42 8.26
CA THR A 328 5.63 8.52 8.85
C THR A 328 6.57 9.63 9.33
N ALA A 329 6.02 10.70 9.87
CA ALA A 329 6.77 11.79 10.49
C ALA A 329 6.05 12.33 11.72
N ARG A 330 6.78 13.04 12.59
CA ARG A 330 6.17 13.83 13.65
C ARG A 330 5.09 14.77 13.09
N GLY A 331 4.02 14.99 13.82
CA GLY A 331 2.87 15.77 13.38
C GLY A 331 1.77 14.95 12.69
N ARG A 332 2.09 13.77 12.14
CA ARG A 332 1.09 12.88 11.54
C ARG A 332 0.11 12.32 12.58
N GLY A 333 0.63 11.84 13.73
CA GLY A 333 -0.16 11.04 14.67
C GLY A 333 -0.53 9.68 14.07
N GLY A 334 -1.49 9.00 14.69
CA GLY A 334 -1.97 7.69 14.28
C GLY A 334 -1.07 6.53 14.70
N ILE A 335 -1.58 5.31 14.57
CA ILE A 335 -0.90 4.07 14.97
C ILE A 335 -0.84 3.11 13.80
N VAL A 336 0.32 2.50 13.56
CA VAL A 336 0.47 1.33 12.68
C VAL A 336 0.76 0.13 13.56
N GLU A 337 -0.15 -0.85 13.56
CA GLU A 337 -0.04 -2.02 14.42
C GLU A 337 -0.69 -3.28 13.83
N GLU A 338 -0.38 -4.43 14.41
CA GLU A 338 -0.95 -5.72 14.01
C GLU A 338 -0.69 -6.04 12.53
N ILE A 339 0.56 -5.84 12.08
CA ILE A 339 1.01 -6.13 10.72
C ILE A 339 1.76 -7.47 10.70
N ARG A 340 1.44 -8.33 9.73
CA ARG A 340 2.14 -9.59 9.48
C ARG A 340 2.61 -9.65 8.04
N VAL A 341 3.90 -9.92 7.86
CA VAL A 341 4.53 -10.14 6.55
C VAL A 341 5.12 -11.53 6.54
N ASP A 342 4.76 -12.35 5.57
CA ASP A 342 5.17 -13.74 5.51
C ASP A 342 5.39 -14.23 4.07
N ASN A 343 6.39 -15.11 3.88
CA ASN A 343 6.67 -15.77 2.61
C ASN A 343 6.83 -14.78 1.43
N VAL A 344 7.89 -13.96 1.47
CA VAL A 344 8.20 -12.96 0.45
C VAL A 344 9.59 -13.20 -0.14
N ILE A 345 9.67 -13.17 -1.46
CA ILE A 345 10.94 -13.19 -2.22
C ILE A 345 11.24 -11.76 -2.67
N MET A 346 12.47 -11.30 -2.41
CA MET A 346 12.93 -9.96 -2.78
C MET A 346 14.18 -10.05 -3.67
N LYS A 347 14.12 -9.50 -4.88
CA LYS A 347 15.25 -9.46 -5.82
C LYS A 347 15.47 -8.04 -6.33
N ASN A 348 16.72 -7.70 -6.59
CA ASN A 348 17.08 -6.41 -7.18
C ASN A 348 16.54 -5.20 -6.40
N ILE A 349 16.41 -5.33 -5.07
CA ILE A 349 15.96 -4.24 -4.21
C ILE A 349 17.08 -3.21 -4.10
N ARG A 350 16.82 -2.02 -4.63
CA ARG A 350 17.84 -0.97 -4.80
C ARG A 350 18.24 -0.28 -3.51
N GLU A 351 17.37 -0.30 -2.51
CA GLU A 351 17.60 0.29 -1.20
C GLU A 351 17.38 -0.76 -0.08
N GLN A 352 16.33 -0.68 0.71
CA GLN A 352 16.12 -1.55 1.86
C GLN A 352 15.08 -2.65 1.59
N ALA A 353 15.33 -3.86 2.12
CA ALA A 353 14.30 -4.90 2.12
C ALA A 353 13.13 -4.52 3.05
N ILE A 354 13.42 -4.03 4.25
CA ILE A 354 12.43 -3.68 5.27
C ILE A 354 12.74 -2.29 5.84
N VAL A 355 11.75 -1.40 5.82
CA VAL A 355 11.86 -0.04 6.38
C VAL A 355 10.71 0.24 7.33
N LEU A 356 11.05 0.66 8.55
CA LEU A 356 10.15 1.28 9.51
C LEU A 356 10.73 2.65 9.88
N ASP A 357 10.27 3.73 9.26
CA ASP A 357 10.84 5.06 9.43
C ASP A 357 9.81 6.08 9.94
N MET A 358 9.98 6.53 11.17
CA MET A 358 9.16 7.55 11.80
C MET A 358 9.72 8.97 11.63
N GLN A 359 10.82 9.11 10.89
CA GLN A 359 11.51 10.38 10.62
C GLN A 359 11.58 10.68 9.11
N TYR A 360 10.56 10.23 8.36
CA TYR A 360 10.45 10.42 6.91
C TYR A 360 10.57 11.90 6.48
N ALA A 361 10.06 12.82 7.28
CA ALA A 361 10.34 14.25 7.17
C ALA A 361 11.10 14.72 8.42
N LYS A 362 12.11 15.57 8.22
CA LYS A 362 12.86 16.17 9.32
C LYS A 362 12.00 17.21 10.02
N THR A 363 11.50 16.89 11.19
CA THR A 363 10.72 17.76 12.06
C THR A 363 11.37 17.83 13.45
N ALA A 364 11.21 18.96 14.13
CA ALA A 364 11.71 19.10 15.50
C ALA A 364 11.01 18.12 16.44
N MET A 365 11.70 17.74 17.51
CA MET A 365 11.13 16.95 18.59
C MET A 365 9.95 17.70 19.23
N GLU A 366 8.85 17.00 19.49
CA GLU A 366 7.65 17.51 20.15
C GLU A 366 7.36 16.70 21.43
N THR A 367 6.66 17.30 22.38
CA THR A 367 6.09 16.53 23.50
C THR A 367 5.08 15.53 22.97
N VAL A 368 5.07 14.32 23.52
CA VAL A 368 4.14 13.25 23.14
C VAL A 368 2.69 13.72 23.22
N SER A 369 1.97 13.58 22.14
CA SER A 369 0.57 14.00 21.99
C SER A 369 -0.16 13.14 20.94
N GLU A 370 -1.38 13.51 20.55
CA GLU A 370 -2.12 12.90 19.43
C GLU A 370 -1.41 13.10 18.06
N ARG A 371 -0.44 13.99 18.01
CA ARG A 371 0.40 14.25 16.83
C ARG A 371 1.57 13.28 16.70
N THR A 372 1.90 12.55 17.78
CA THR A 372 3.03 11.63 17.81
C THR A 372 2.63 10.28 17.21
N PRO A 373 3.19 9.87 16.07
CA PRO A 373 2.88 8.57 15.47
C PRO A 373 3.45 7.41 16.29
N ARG A 374 2.90 6.20 16.09
CA ARG A 374 3.35 4.98 16.78
C ARG A 374 3.44 3.81 15.82
N PHE A 375 4.54 3.05 15.87
CA PHE A 375 4.70 1.78 15.19
C PHE A 375 4.91 0.68 16.22
N ARG A 376 4.06 -0.35 16.21
CA ARG A 376 4.17 -1.48 17.13
C ARG A 376 3.51 -2.76 16.64
N ASN A 377 3.88 -3.90 17.24
CA ASN A 377 3.29 -5.23 16.96
C ASN A 377 3.36 -5.59 15.46
N ILE A 378 4.56 -5.49 14.88
CA ILE A 378 4.83 -5.76 13.45
C ILE A 378 5.79 -6.93 13.36
N HIS A 379 5.42 -7.96 12.59
CA HIS A 379 6.19 -9.20 12.52
C HIS A 379 6.48 -9.59 11.08
N PHE A 380 7.73 -10.00 10.83
CA PHE A 380 8.24 -10.42 9.54
C PHE A 380 8.70 -11.87 9.63
N SER A 381 8.30 -12.71 8.67
CA SER A 381 8.72 -14.11 8.63
C SER A 381 8.93 -14.60 7.20
N ASN A 382 9.78 -15.63 7.05
CA ASN A 382 10.00 -16.34 5.79
C ASN A 382 10.34 -15.40 4.61
N ILE A 383 11.33 -14.52 4.79
CA ILE A 383 11.75 -13.55 3.75
C ILE A 383 13.14 -13.93 3.24
N THR A 384 13.27 -14.04 1.92
CA THR A 384 14.55 -14.28 1.27
C THR A 384 14.83 -13.25 0.20
N GLY A 385 16.12 -12.89 -0.02
CA GLY A 385 16.39 -11.92 -1.06
C GLY A 385 17.84 -11.49 -1.26
N GLN A 386 18.01 -10.68 -2.34
CA GLN A 386 19.21 -9.90 -2.65
C GLN A 386 18.85 -8.42 -2.64
N VAL A 387 19.50 -7.65 -1.77
CA VAL A 387 19.08 -6.29 -1.44
C VAL A 387 20.30 -5.39 -1.18
N ASN A 388 20.12 -4.08 -1.29
CA ASN A 388 21.23 -3.18 -0.93
C ASN A 388 21.39 -3.07 0.59
N GLN A 389 20.29 -3.01 1.37
CA GLN A 389 20.31 -3.03 2.82
C GLN A 389 19.26 -3.98 3.38
N ALA A 390 19.63 -4.78 4.37
CA ALA A 390 18.71 -5.76 4.96
C ALA A 390 17.50 -5.12 5.65
N GLY A 391 17.72 -4.04 6.42
CA GLY A 391 16.62 -3.35 7.07
C GLY A 391 17.02 -2.03 7.72
N TYR A 392 16.03 -1.15 7.89
CA TYR A 392 16.19 0.15 8.51
C TYR A 392 14.99 0.46 9.42
N LEU A 393 15.22 0.46 10.73
CA LEU A 393 14.26 0.86 11.75
C LEU A 393 14.72 2.17 12.39
N ASN A 394 13.91 3.20 12.32
CA ASN A 394 14.24 4.54 12.79
C ASN A 394 13.05 5.16 13.55
N GLY A 395 12.98 4.88 14.83
CA GLY A 395 11.94 5.42 15.72
C GLY A 395 12.16 6.88 16.09
N LEU A 396 11.32 7.37 16.99
CA LEU A 396 11.47 8.68 17.61
C LEU A 396 12.07 8.50 19.01
N GLU A 397 12.84 9.48 19.46
CA GLU A 397 13.38 9.47 20.82
C GLU A 397 12.26 9.46 21.87
N GLU A 398 11.23 10.27 21.64
CA GLU A 398 10.04 10.37 22.48
C GLU A 398 9.01 9.24 22.29
N MET A 399 9.11 8.47 21.18
CA MET A 399 8.21 7.37 20.82
C MET A 399 8.98 6.31 20.05
N PRO A 400 9.67 5.41 20.71
CA PRO A 400 10.39 4.32 20.07
C PRO A 400 9.45 3.38 19.26
N ILE A 401 9.98 2.77 18.20
CA ILE A 401 9.33 1.62 17.54
C ILE A 401 9.36 0.44 18.51
N GLU A 402 8.24 -0.27 18.69
CA GLU A 402 8.17 -1.32 19.69
C GLU A 402 7.51 -2.62 19.23
N ASN A 403 7.95 -3.74 19.82
CA ASN A 403 7.40 -5.08 19.58
C ASN A 403 7.51 -5.50 18.10
N ILE A 404 8.74 -5.57 17.59
CA ILE A 404 9.04 -6.00 16.21
C ILE A 404 9.79 -7.31 16.25
N SER A 405 9.37 -8.28 15.45
CA SER A 405 10.11 -9.54 15.31
C SER A 405 10.43 -9.89 13.86
N PHE A 406 11.60 -10.52 13.70
CA PHE A 406 12.13 -11.04 12.45
C PHE A 406 12.41 -12.53 12.63
N ASN A 407 11.73 -13.38 11.84
CA ASN A 407 11.82 -14.83 11.98
C ASN A 407 12.12 -15.47 10.61
N ASP A 408 13.09 -16.39 10.57
CA ASP A 408 13.43 -17.16 9.35
C ASP A 408 13.71 -16.25 8.13
N ILE A 409 14.58 -15.27 8.31
CA ILE A 409 14.97 -14.32 7.24
C ILE A 409 16.35 -14.68 6.71
N ASN A 410 16.51 -14.71 5.38
CA ASN A 410 17.77 -14.95 4.72
C ASN A 410 18.03 -13.93 3.61
N LEU A 411 18.96 -13.01 3.85
CA LEU A 411 19.27 -11.90 2.94
C LEU A 411 20.77 -11.84 2.60
N ASP A 412 21.06 -11.76 1.31
CA ASP A 412 22.33 -11.28 0.80
C ASP A 412 22.21 -9.77 0.61
N ALA A 413 23.04 -8.99 1.32
CA ALA A 413 22.90 -7.55 1.38
C ALA A 413 24.25 -6.84 1.28
N LYS A 414 24.28 -5.63 0.72
CA LYS A 414 25.49 -4.81 0.81
C LYS A 414 25.74 -4.38 2.24
N THR A 415 24.69 -3.96 2.97
CA THR A 415 24.74 -3.59 4.39
C THR A 415 23.63 -4.28 5.19
N GLY A 416 23.85 -4.50 6.49
CA GLY A 416 22.92 -5.20 7.36
C GLY A 416 21.73 -4.39 7.85
N PHE A 417 21.13 -4.87 8.94
CA PHE A 417 20.09 -4.13 9.66
C PHE A 417 20.68 -2.95 10.42
N MET A 418 20.01 -1.82 10.35
CA MET A 418 20.20 -0.66 11.21
C MET A 418 18.93 -0.45 12.05
N VAL A 419 19.03 -0.55 13.36
CA VAL A 419 17.91 -0.41 14.30
C VAL A 419 18.21 0.75 15.25
N GLN A 420 17.34 1.76 15.27
CA GLN A 420 17.53 2.94 16.10
C GLN A 420 16.24 3.31 16.83
N GLN A 421 16.36 3.87 18.04
CA GLN A 421 15.21 4.36 18.81
C GLN A 421 14.08 3.33 18.85
N SER A 422 14.38 2.13 19.38
CA SER A 422 13.46 0.99 19.32
C SER A 422 13.46 0.22 20.63
N LYS A 423 12.39 -0.54 20.89
CA LYS A 423 12.20 -1.33 22.09
C LYS A 423 11.53 -2.68 21.78
N ASN A 424 11.91 -3.72 22.52
CA ASN A 424 11.38 -5.09 22.32
C ASN A 424 11.58 -5.56 20.88
N ILE A 425 12.81 -5.72 20.46
CA ILE A 425 13.17 -6.15 19.10
C ILE A 425 13.72 -7.57 19.13
N GLU A 426 13.20 -8.45 18.29
CA GLU A 426 13.56 -9.86 18.29
C GLU A 426 14.01 -10.32 16.89
N PHE A 427 15.14 -11.03 16.86
CA PHE A 427 15.66 -11.71 15.68
C PHE A 427 15.78 -13.20 15.98
N HIS A 428 15.06 -14.06 15.26
CA HIS A 428 15.07 -15.52 15.41
C HIS A 428 15.43 -16.18 14.09
N ASN A 429 16.51 -16.95 14.07
CA ASN A 429 17.04 -17.64 12.88
C ASN A 429 17.19 -16.68 11.67
N VAL A 430 17.85 -15.56 11.89
CA VAL A 430 18.06 -14.52 10.86
C VAL A 430 19.48 -14.64 10.31
N GLN A 431 19.59 -14.82 9.00
CA GLN A 431 20.85 -14.81 8.25
C GLN A 431 20.95 -13.55 7.42
N VAL A 432 22.04 -12.79 7.63
CA VAL A 432 22.34 -11.61 6.80
C VAL A 432 23.80 -11.68 6.38
N ASN A 433 24.01 -11.99 5.12
CA ASN A 433 25.34 -12.01 4.51
C ASN A 433 25.64 -10.61 3.99
N THR A 434 26.46 -9.83 4.72
CA THR A 434 26.81 -8.47 4.33
C THR A 434 28.12 -8.41 3.55
N GLU A 435 28.16 -7.54 2.53
CA GLU A 435 29.41 -7.20 1.85
C GLU A 435 30.25 -6.22 2.70
N ILE A 436 29.58 -5.30 3.40
CA ILE A 436 30.22 -4.22 4.16
C ILE A 436 29.52 -4.07 5.51
N GLY A 437 30.31 -3.96 6.58
CA GLY A 437 29.84 -3.65 7.91
C GLY A 437 29.15 -4.79 8.67
N PRO A 438 28.50 -4.52 9.79
CA PRO A 438 27.81 -5.51 10.60
C PRO A 438 26.56 -6.09 9.94
N SER A 439 26.19 -7.31 10.28
CA SER A 439 24.86 -7.87 9.94
C SER A 439 23.74 -7.15 10.73
N LEU A 440 24.04 -6.69 11.95
CA LEU A 440 23.13 -5.91 12.80
C LEU A 440 23.88 -4.78 13.48
N THR A 441 23.40 -3.56 13.30
CA THR A 441 23.77 -2.39 14.11
C THR A 441 22.55 -1.94 14.90
N ALA A 442 22.67 -1.80 16.24
CA ALA A 442 21.61 -1.29 17.10
C ALA A 442 22.08 -0.09 17.91
N ILE A 443 21.33 1.00 17.90
CA ILE A 443 21.66 2.25 18.58
C ILE A 443 20.44 2.74 19.36
N LEU A 444 20.59 2.98 20.67
CA LEU A 444 19.49 3.43 21.53
C LEU A 444 18.31 2.43 21.48
N VAL A 445 18.62 1.16 21.72
CA VAL A 445 17.64 0.06 21.72
C VAL A 445 17.55 -0.54 23.12
N GLU A 446 16.34 -0.74 23.59
CA GLU A 446 16.01 -1.40 24.86
C GLU A 446 15.33 -2.74 24.61
N ASN A 447 15.71 -3.79 25.33
CA ASN A 447 15.19 -5.15 25.20
C ASN A 447 15.36 -5.71 23.78
N LEU A 448 16.59 -6.11 23.44
CA LEU A 448 16.97 -6.72 22.18
C LEU A 448 17.30 -8.20 22.37
N THR A 449 16.63 -9.07 21.65
CA THR A 449 16.96 -10.49 21.59
C THR A 449 17.45 -10.86 20.18
N ALA A 450 18.56 -11.60 20.10
CA ALA A 450 19.02 -12.22 18.87
C ALA A 450 19.35 -13.70 19.10
N ASP A 451 18.50 -14.56 18.56
CA ASP A 451 18.61 -16.01 18.58
C ASP A 451 19.05 -16.52 17.20
N ALA A 452 20.23 -17.12 17.14
CA ALA A 452 20.81 -17.64 15.90
C ALA A 452 20.90 -16.59 14.78
N LEU A 453 21.25 -15.33 15.12
CA LEU A 453 21.60 -14.33 14.11
C LEU A 453 22.99 -14.66 13.57
N LYS A 454 23.09 -14.84 12.25
CA LYS A 454 24.27 -15.40 11.60
C LYS A 454 24.60 -14.72 10.27
N SER A 455 25.87 -14.89 9.85
CA SER A 455 26.33 -14.61 8.49
C SER A 455 27.19 -15.77 8.00
N TYR A 456 27.01 -16.17 6.79
CA TYR A 456 27.93 -17.12 6.12
C TYR A 456 29.07 -16.41 5.37
N SER A 457 29.03 -15.08 5.27
CA SER A 457 30.13 -14.27 4.83
C SER A 457 31.03 -13.94 6.02
N PRO A 458 32.36 -14.11 5.94
CA PRO A 458 33.28 -13.74 7.00
C PRO A 458 33.29 -12.23 7.24
N HIS A 459 33.22 -11.81 8.49
CA HIS A 459 33.36 -10.40 8.91
C HIS A 459 34.80 -10.13 9.35
N ASP A 460 35.66 -9.75 8.42
CA ASP A 460 37.10 -9.53 8.68
C ASP A 460 37.43 -8.08 9.07
N THR A 461 36.57 -7.12 8.76
CA THR A 461 36.76 -5.68 9.02
C THR A 461 35.81 -5.10 10.06
N ALA A 462 34.65 -5.75 10.27
CA ALA A 462 33.62 -5.31 11.22
C ALA A 462 33.18 -6.48 12.12
N ALA A 463 32.54 -6.19 13.24
CA ALA A 463 31.83 -7.20 14.02
C ALA A 463 30.55 -7.64 13.31
N ILE A 464 30.05 -8.85 13.59
CA ILE A 464 28.75 -9.31 13.09
C ILE A 464 27.64 -8.43 13.69
N ILE A 465 27.75 -8.11 14.99
CA ILE A 465 26.79 -7.28 15.73
C ILE A 465 27.53 -6.06 16.32
N ASP A 466 27.06 -4.85 16.05
CA ASP A 466 27.57 -3.59 16.63
C ASP A 466 26.46 -2.91 17.44
N LEU A 467 26.67 -2.77 18.76
CA LEU A 467 25.67 -2.24 19.69
C LEU A 467 26.19 -0.97 20.38
N LYS A 468 25.37 0.09 20.36
CA LYS A 468 25.72 1.36 20.99
C LYS A 468 24.56 1.93 21.81
N ASN A 469 24.83 2.23 23.10
CA ASN A 469 23.81 2.74 24.03
C ASN A 469 22.56 1.84 24.08
N VAL A 470 22.76 0.55 24.27
CA VAL A 470 21.69 -0.45 24.31
C VAL A 470 21.51 -0.99 25.73
N LYS A 471 20.30 -1.42 26.06
CA LYS A 471 19.96 -1.98 27.38
C LYS A 471 19.20 -3.30 27.22
N ASP A 472 19.40 -4.20 28.21
CA ASP A 472 18.67 -5.47 28.28
C ASP A 472 18.79 -6.30 26.99
N VAL A 473 20.01 -6.71 26.65
CA VAL A 473 20.31 -7.44 25.41
C VAL A 473 20.62 -8.90 25.73
N PHE A 474 19.98 -9.80 24.96
CA PHE A 474 20.25 -11.22 25.03
C PHE A 474 20.62 -11.80 23.66
N LEU A 475 21.87 -12.32 23.53
CA LEU A 475 22.44 -12.87 22.29
C LEU A 475 22.82 -14.34 22.50
N TYR A 476 22.24 -15.24 21.72
CA TYR A 476 22.48 -16.67 21.93
C TYR A 476 22.39 -17.50 20.63
N ASN A 477 22.87 -18.74 20.69
CA ASN A 477 22.90 -19.72 19.60
C ASN A 477 23.71 -19.27 18.36
N ALA A 478 24.71 -18.41 18.53
CA ALA A 478 25.56 -17.95 17.44
C ALA A 478 26.71 -18.93 17.17
N PHE A 479 27.02 -19.12 15.88
CA PHE A 479 28.17 -19.88 15.39
C PHE A 479 28.83 -19.15 14.22
N PRO A 480 29.67 -18.14 14.47
CA PRO A 480 30.36 -17.38 13.45
C PRO A 480 31.26 -18.24 12.57
N VAL A 481 31.31 -17.93 11.27
CA VAL A 481 32.13 -18.66 10.30
C VAL A 481 33.62 -18.30 10.44
N LYS A 482 34.48 -19.21 10.00
CA LYS A 482 35.93 -19.01 9.96
C LYS A 482 36.28 -17.80 9.10
N GLY A 483 37.22 -16.98 9.60
CA GLY A 483 37.63 -15.72 8.96
C GLY A 483 36.95 -14.48 9.56
N THR A 484 35.88 -14.63 10.32
CA THR A 484 35.31 -13.55 11.13
C THR A 484 36.28 -13.16 12.25
N LYS A 485 36.52 -11.86 12.44
CA LYS A 485 37.39 -11.36 13.50
C LYS A 485 36.67 -11.24 14.84
N THR A 486 35.52 -10.55 14.83
CA THR A 486 34.78 -10.18 16.04
C THR A 486 33.30 -10.52 15.87
N TYR A 487 32.69 -11.13 16.89
CA TYR A 487 31.26 -11.38 16.88
C TYR A 487 30.47 -10.15 17.35
N LEU A 488 30.81 -9.62 18.51
CA LEU A 488 30.07 -8.53 19.15
C LEU A 488 30.98 -7.34 19.44
N LYS A 489 30.58 -6.14 19.04
CA LYS A 489 31.17 -4.89 19.44
C LYS A 489 30.20 -4.07 20.29
N LEU A 490 30.68 -3.53 21.40
CA LEU A 490 29.93 -2.72 22.36
C LEU A 490 30.53 -1.33 22.49
N ALA A 491 29.69 -0.30 22.44
CA ALA A 491 30.04 1.10 22.60
C ALA A 491 28.94 1.88 23.36
N GLY A 492 29.30 3.03 23.91
CA GLY A 492 28.37 3.98 24.52
C GLY A 492 28.18 3.80 26.03
N ALA A 493 28.17 4.92 26.73
CA ALA A 493 28.12 4.96 28.20
C ALA A 493 26.78 4.47 28.79
N GLN A 494 25.73 4.35 27.99
CA GLN A 494 24.42 3.82 28.40
C GLN A 494 24.26 2.33 28.12
N THR A 495 25.28 1.64 27.56
CA THR A 495 25.22 0.21 27.26
C THR A 495 25.29 -0.60 28.56
N GLU A 496 24.22 -1.32 28.88
CA GLU A 496 24.12 -2.08 30.15
C GLU A 496 23.29 -3.37 29.97
N ASN A 497 23.46 -4.29 30.91
CA ASN A 497 22.75 -5.55 31.05
C ASN A 497 22.80 -6.40 29.75
N ILE A 498 24.02 -6.74 29.32
CA ILE A 498 24.25 -7.58 28.13
C ILE A 498 24.46 -9.02 28.58
N ALA A 499 23.65 -9.95 28.10
CA ALA A 499 23.79 -11.38 28.33
C ALA A 499 24.07 -12.11 27.02
N ILE A 500 25.06 -13.00 27.04
CA ILE A 500 25.37 -13.90 25.94
C ILE A 500 25.33 -15.34 26.43
N GLY A 501 24.87 -16.28 25.64
CA GLY A 501 24.79 -17.67 26.07
C GLY A 501 24.63 -18.67 24.94
N ASN A 502 25.08 -19.90 25.17
CA ASN A 502 25.00 -21.00 24.22
C ASN A 502 25.61 -20.69 22.83
N ASN A 503 26.66 -19.86 22.79
CA ASN A 503 27.37 -19.51 21.56
C ASN A 503 28.63 -20.34 21.39
N ASN A 504 29.02 -20.62 20.14
CA ASN A 504 30.26 -21.28 19.83
C ASN A 504 31.20 -20.34 19.07
N PHE A 505 32.21 -19.81 19.75
CA PHE A 505 33.17 -18.86 19.21
C PHE A 505 34.51 -19.51 18.78
N SER A 506 34.58 -20.82 18.63
CA SER A 506 35.84 -21.54 18.28
C SER A 506 36.45 -21.10 16.94
N ASN A 507 35.67 -20.51 16.04
CA ASN A 507 36.14 -20.09 14.71
C ASN A 507 36.66 -18.64 14.65
N ILE A 508 36.56 -17.86 15.72
CA ILE A 508 36.87 -16.42 15.72
C ILE A 508 37.97 -16.05 16.72
N LYS A 509 38.62 -14.92 16.47
CA LYS A 509 39.73 -14.47 17.33
C LYS A 509 39.26 -13.72 18.58
N LEU A 510 38.19 -12.96 18.46
CA LEU A 510 37.65 -12.10 19.53
C LEU A 510 36.13 -12.21 19.59
N ALA A 511 35.61 -12.84 20.62
CA ALA A 511 34.19 -12.95 20.83
C ALA A 511 33.53 -11.59 21.04
N ILE A 512 34.13 -10.74 21.87
CA ILE A 512 33.57 -9.46 22.27
C ILE A 512 34.65 -8.37 22.25
N GLU A 513 34.39 -7.28 21.52
CA GLU A 513 35.13 -6.04 21.57
C GLU A 513 34.33 -5.00 22.38
N LYS A 514 34.93 -4.49 23.44
CA LYS A 514 34.29 -3.54 24.36
C LYS A 514 35.05 -2.21 24.37
N ASN A 515 34.39 -1.12 24.04
CA ASN A 515 34.94 0.22 24.13
C ASN A 515 35.10 0.65 25.62
N LYS A 516 36.00 1.57 25.87
CA LYS A 516 36.32 2.05 27.25
C LYS A 516 35.15 2.77 27.92
N ASP A 517 34.23 3.33 27.15
CA ASP A 517 33.06 4.07 27.61
C ASP A 517 31.89 3.18 28.05
N VAL A 518 31.97 1.86 27.82
CA VAL A 518 30.89 0.91 28.20
C VAL A 518 31.04 0.56 29.69
N PRO A 519 30.05 0.86 30.53
CA PRO A 519 30.08 0.49 31.95
C PRO A 519 29.75 -0.99 32.17
N GLY A 520 30.07 -1.50 33.36
CA GLY A 520 29.60 -2.80 33.84
C GLY A 520 30.29 -4.03 33.25
N LYS A 521 29.83 -5.21 33.69
CA LYS A 521 30.29 -6.53 33.22
C LYS A 521 29.27 -7.15 32.28
N ILE A 522 29.77 -7.80 31.24
CA ILE A 522 28.95 -8.65 30.36
C ILE A 522 28.68 -9.94 31.14
N LYS A 523 27.44 -10.37 31.19
CA LYS A 523 27.02 -11.64 31.77
C LYS A 523 27.19 -12.75 30.76
N VAL A 524 28.10 -13.65 31.00
CA VAL A 524 28.23 -14.90 30.21
C VAL A 524 27.39 -15.99 30.89
N ILE A 525 26.46 -16.61 30.16
CA ILE A 525 25.65 -17.70 30.67
C ILE A 525 26.35 -19.01 30.32
N SER A 526 26.34 -19.97 31.24
CA SER A 526 27.03 -21.27 31.08
C SER A 526 26.61 -22.00 29.77
N GLY A 527 27.60 -22.40 28.99
CA GLY A 527 27.43 -23.08 27.69
C GLY A 527 28.30 -22.50 26.58
N ASP A 528 28.93 -21.34 26.78
CA ASP A 528 29.82 -20.74 25.79
C ASP A 528 31.18 -21.48 25.78
N SER A 529 31.56 -22.05 24.65
CA SER A 529 32.88 -22.66 24.40
C SER A 529 33.75 -21.64 23.64
N GLY A 530 34.95 -21.35 24.15
CA GLY A 530 35.95 -20.52 23.49
C GLY A 530 36.07 -19.11 24.04
N GLN A 531 36.44 -18.99 25.31
CA GLN A 531 37.00 -17.74 25.91
C GLN A 531 38.48 -17.59 25.55
#